data_d73c9daff6f4bf4bf5cb8c6930f4ed48
#
_entry.id   d73c9daff6f4bf4bf5cb8c6930f4ed48
#
_cell.length_a   1.000
_cell.length_b   1.000
_cell.length_c   1.000
_cell.angle_alpha   90.00
_cell.angle_beta   90.00
_cell.angle_gamma   90.00
#
_symmetry.space_group_name_H-M   'P 1'
#
loop_
_entity.id
_entity.type
_entity.pdbx_description
1 polymer ?
#
loop_
_entity_poly.entity_id
_entity_poly.type
_entity_poly.pdbx_seq_one_letter_code
_entity_poly.pdbx_strand_id
1 'polypeptide(L)' 'MEHSIKTENYERITLSEHEGGLWMSIWHIRAHSSVHLNQEQIRELHQAIGEYIKETSDEL' A
#
# COMPACT_ATOMS: atom_id res chain seq x y z
N MET A 1 6.34 2.04 -12.87
CA MET A 1 5.31 1.17 -12.32
C MET A 1 4.27 1.99 -11.57
N GLU A 2 3.02 1.65 -11.78
CA GLU A 2 1.93 2.31 -11.09
C GLU A 2 0.82 1.31 -10.84
N HIS A 3 0.34 1.26 -9.60
CA HIS A 3 -0.75 0.37 -9.21
C HIS A 3 -1.84 1.15 -8.52
N SER A 4 -3.06 0.71 -8.72
CA SER A 4 -4.22 1.31 -8.08
C SER A 4 -5.11 0.20 -7.52
N ILE A 5 -5.46 0.31 -6.24
CA ILE A 5 -6.29 -0.65 -5.55
C ILE A 5 -7.52 0.08 -5.03
N LYS A 6 -8.70 -0.35 -5.47
CA LYS A 6 -9.97 0.23 -5.01
C LYS A 6 -10.47 -0.52 -3.80
N THR A 7 -10.95 0.21 -2.81
CA THR A 7 -11.60 -0.38 -1.66
C THR A 7 -13.11 -0.33 -1.82
N GLU A 8 -13.83 -0.92 -0.87
CA GLU A 8 -15.28 -0.97 -0.92
C GLU A 8 -15.96 0.35 -0.58
N ASN A 9 -15.23 1.28 0.00
CA ASN A 9 -15.80 2.53 0.52
C ASN A 9 -15.44 3.77 -0.31
N TYR A 10 -15.30 3.60 -1.62
CA TYR A 10 -14.92 4.67 -2.53
C TYR A 10 -13.54 5.25 -2.20
N GLU A 11 -12.72 4.47 -1.55
CA GLU A 11 -11.33 4.83 -1.28
C GLU A 11 -10.43 4.11 -2.27
N ARG A 12 -9.24 4.64 -2.42
CA ARG A 12 -8.28 4.07 -3.35
C ARG A 12 -6.87 4.24 -2.82
N ILE A 13 -6.06 3.22 -3.00
CA ILE A 13 -4.63 3.28 -2.68
C ILE A 13 -3.88 3.22 -4.00
N THR A 14 -2.98 4.16 -4.22
CA THR A 14 -2.13 4.14 -5.41
C THR A 14 -0.67 4.03 -4.99
N LEU A 15 0.09 3.32 -5.80
CA LEU A 15 1.52 3.13 -5.61
C LEU A 15 2.22 3.53 -6.89
N SER A 16 3.23 4.39 -6.79
CA SER A 16 4.02 4.79 -7.94
C SER A 16 5.48 4.93 -7.56
N GLU A 17 6.37 4.64 -8.51
CA GLU A 17 7.80 4.77 -8.28
C GLU A 17 8.24 6.22 -8.23
N HIS A 18 9.16 6.52 -7.32
CA HIS A 18 9.69 7.86 -7.19
C HIS A 18 11.04 7.83 -6.47
N GLU A 19 12.09 8.28 -7.14
CA GLU A 19 13.44 8.44 -6.56
C GLU A 19 13.94 7.22 -5.80
N GLY A 20 13.84 6.05 -6.41
CA GLY A 20 14.35 4.82 -5.82
C GLY A 20 13.47 4.22 -4.75
N GLY A 21 12.28 4.77 -4.54
CA GLY A 21 11.31 4.27 -3.58
C GLY A 21 9.92 4.27 -4.16
N LEU A 22 8.91 4.31 -3.28
CA LEU A 22 7.52 4.33 -3.68
C LEU A 22 6.78 5.48 -3.01
N TRP A 23 5.96 6.15 -3.80
CA TRP A 23 4.88 6.97 -3.27
C TRP A 23 3.68 6.08 -3.03
N MET A 24 3.15 6.09 -1.81
CA MET A 24 1.88 5.45 -1.49
C MET A 24 0.89 6.53 -1.14
N SER A 25 -0.21 6.57 -1.89
CA SER A 25 -1.25 7.59 -1.71
C SER A 25 -2.55 6.94 -1.35
N ILE A 26 -3.26 7.53 -0.40
CA ILE A 26 -4.59 7.08 0.00
C ILE A 26 -5.57 8.17 -0.38
N TRP A 27 -6.53 7.80 -1.22
CA TRP A 27 -7.54 8.71 -1.74
C TRP A 27 -8.88 8.43 -1.10
N HIS A 28 -9.48 9.46 -0.56
CA HIS A 28 -10.80 9.41 0.02
C HIS A 28 -11.63 10.53 -0.60
N ILE A 29 -12.95 10.44 -0.53
CA ILE A 29 -13.84 11.44 -1.15
C ILE A 29 -13.45 12.87 -0.79
N ARG A 30 -13.03 13.11 0.43
CA ARG A 30 -12.72 14.46 0.92
C ARG A 30 -11.27 14.66 1.33
N ALA A 31 -10.45 13.65 1.17
CA ALA A 31 -9.09 13.73 1.68
C ALA A 31 -8.13 12.94 0.81
N HIS A 32 -6.87 13.35 0.86
CA HIS A 32 -5.80 12.66 0.15
C HIS A 32 -4.54 12.77 1.01
N SER A 33 -3.88 11.67 1.20
CA SER A 33 -2.62 11.62 1.93
C SER A 33 -1.61 10.81 1.17
N SER A 34 -0.36 11.21 1.23
CA SER A 34 0.73 10.51 0.55
C SER A 34 1.90 10.34 1.51
N VAL A 35 2.61 9.25 1.32
CA VAL A 35 3.85 8.99 2.05
C VAL A 35 4.86 8.38 1.09
N HIS A 36 6.13 8.76 1.25
CA HIS A 36 7.21 8.20 0.46
C HIS A 36 7.90 7.11 1.26
N LEU A 37 8.08 5.95 0.66
CA LEU A 37 8.73 4.80 1.30
C LEU A 37 10.04 4.52 0.60
N ASN A 38 11.13 4.42 1.39
CA ASN A 38 12.41 3.99 0.85
C ASN A 38 12.44 2.46 0.73
N GLN A 39 13.54 1.90 0.20
CA GLN A 39 13.63 0.47 -0.06
C GLN A 39 13.45 -0.38 1.21
N GLU A 40 13.99 0.06 2.32
CA GLU A 40 13.88 -0.66 3.58
C GLU A 40 12.43 -0.67 4.07
N GLN A 41 11.77 0.46 4.00
CA GLN A 41 10.37 0.59 4.41
C GLN A 41 9.43 -0.21 3.52
N ILE A 42 9.74 -0.29 2.23
CA ILE A 42 8.99 -1.11 1.30
C ILE A 42 9.08 -2.58 1.71
N ARG A 43 10.28 -3.04 2.07
CA ARG A 43 10.47 -4.42 2.50
C ARG A 43 9.73 -4.70 3.81
N GLU A 44 9.75 -3.75 4.74
CA GLU A 44 9.02 -3.90 6.01
C GLU A 44 7.52 -3.99 5.77
N LEU A 45 6.99 -3.16 4.89
CA LEU A 45 5.57 -3.18 4.55
C LEU A 45 5.19 -4.50 3.89
N HIS A 46 6.01 -4.96 2.96
CA HIS A 46 5.79 -6.22 2.27
C HIS A 46 5.78 -7.39 3.26
N GLN A 47 6.71 -7.38 4.20
CA GLN A 47 6.79 -8.42 5.22
C GLN A 47 5.53 -8.42 6.11
N ALA A 48 5.11 -7.25 6.56
CA ALA A 48 3.94 -7.13 7.43
C ALA A 48 2.68 -7.63 6.73
N ILE A 49 2.49 -7.24 5.47
CA ILE A 49 1.35 -7.69 4.69
C ILE A 49 1.41 -9.20 4.46
N GLY A 50 2.61 -9.72 4.16
CA GLY A 50 2.80 -11.15 3.96
C GLY A 50 2.47 -11.97 5.19
N GLU A 51 2.85 -11.49 6.38
CA GLU A 51 2.54 -12.15 7.63
C GLU A 51 1.03 -12.16 7.90
N TYR A 52 0.37 -11.05 7.62
CA TYR A 52 -1.08 -10.96 7.77
C TYR A 52 -1.81 -11.95 6.84
N ILE A 53 -1.38 -12.00 5.59
CA ILE A 53 -1.96 -12.93 4.62
C ILE A 53 -1.79 -14.37 5.08
N LYS A 54 -0.60 -14.70 5.57
CA LYS A 54 -0.31 -16.05 6.06
C LYS A 54 -1.19 -16.42 7.23
N GLU A 55 -1.35 -15.53 8.19
CA GLU A 55 -2.17 -15.78 9.38
C GLU A 55 -3.64 -15.96 9.01
N THR A 56 -4.16 -15.13 8.12
CA THR A 56 -5.57 -15.22 7.74
C THR A 56 -5.85 -16.37 6.80
N SER A 57 -4.88 -16.77 5.99
CA SER A 57 -5.04 -17.92 5.09
C SER A 57 -5.14 -19.23 5.85
N ASP A 58 -4.46 -19.33 6.98
CA ASP A 58 -4.50 -20.54 7.81
C ASP A 58 -5.87 -20.75 8.47
N GLU A 59 -6.72 -19.74 8.48
CA GLU A 59 -8.05 -19.81 9.03
C GLU A 59 -9.10 -20.25 8.01
N LEU A 60 -8.71 -20.32 6.76
CA LEU A 60 -9.58 -20.73 5.68
C LEU A 60 -9.45 -22.24 5.43
#